data_601e5a9ba6629da4283479652c9221a8
#
_entry.id   601e5a9ba6629da4283479652c9221a8
#
_cell.length_a   1.000
_cell.length_b   1.000
_cell.length_c   1.000
_cell.angle_alpha   90.00
_cell.angle_beta   90.00
_cell.angle_gamma   90.00
#
_symmetry.space_group_name_H-M   'P 1'
#
loop_
_entity.id
_entity.type
_entity.pdbx_description
1 polymer ?
#
loop_
_entity_poly.entity_id
_entity_poly.type
_entity_poly.pdbx_seq_one_letter_code
_entity_poly.pdbx_strand_id
1 'polypeptide(L)'
;MMKNVVQKIQKIPFCFMLVLVFFTCISASAQIQIKGTVVSANDSEPMIGVAILEEGTSNGRITDLNGNYSIQVSNSNATLTVSFIGYKTQTVKVNGRSVINF
;
A
#
# COMPACT_ATOMS: atom_id res chain seq x y z
N MET A 1 27.08 -27.19 41.55
CA MET A 1 26.51 -25.85 41.74
C MET A 1 26.78 -24.93 40.54
N MET A 2 27.98 -24.89 40.06
CA MET A 2 28.31 -24.03 38.93
C MET A 2 27.59 -24.39 37.63
N LYS A 3 27.33 -25.68 37.40
CA LYS A 3 26.65 -26.17 36.22
C LYS A 3 25.21 -25.65 36.10
N ASN A 4 24.51 -25.49 37.22
CA ASN A 4 23.13 -25.02 37.20
C ASN A 4 23.03 -23.54 36.86
N VAL A 5 24.03 -22.75 37.24
CA VAL A 5 24.03 -21.31 36.93
C VAL A 5 24.26 -21.07 35.45
N VAL A 6 25.15 -21.85 34.83
CA VAL A 6 25.44 -21.76 33.40
C VAL A 6 24.22 -22.15 32.56
N GLN A 7 23.46 -23.16 32.98
CA GLN A 7 22.26 -23.57 32.30
C GLN A 7 21.15 -22.52 32.34
N LYS A 8 21.03 -21.80 33.46
CA LYS A 8 20.05 -20.72 33.57
C LYS A 8 20.38 -19.55 32.65
N ILE A 9 21.65 -19.24 32.49
CA ILE A 9 22.10 -18.15 31.63
C ILE A 9 21.85 -18.49 30.17
N GLN A 10 21.99 -19.74 29.76
CA GLN A 10 21.73 -20.17 28.38
C GLN A 10 20.27 -20.14 28.00
N LYS A 11 19.34 -20.31 28.95
CA LYS A 11 17.90 -20.28 28.68
C LYS A 11 17.38 -18.88 28.41
N ILE A 12 17.95 -17.88 29.07
CA ILE A 12 17.48 -16.49 28.95
C ILE A 12 17.68 -15.93 27.53
N PRO A 13 18.84 -16.10 26.87
CA PRO A 13 19.00 -15.61 25.50
C PRO A 13 18.05 -16.24 24.48
N PHE A 14 17.70 -17.51 24.68
CA PHE A 14 16.81 -18.22 23.80
C PHE A 14 15.38 -17.67 23.87
N CYS A 15 14.88 -17.43 25.07
CA CYS A 15 13.57 -16.82 25.25
C CYS A 15 13.51 -15.38 24.71
N PHE A 16 14.61 -14.66 24.85
CA PHE A 16 14.72 -13.30 24.36
C PHE A 16 14.69 -13.24 22.83
N MET A 17 15.36 -14.18 22.17
CA MET A 17 15.31 -14.29 20.70
C MET A 17 13.92 -14.64 20.19
N LEU A 18 13.19 -15.50 20.90
CA LEU A 18 11.82 -15.84 20.54
C LEU A 18 10.88 -14.65 20.62
N VAL A 19 11.03 -13.82 21.63
CA VAL A 19 10.24 -12.60 21.80
C VAL A 19 10.55 -11.60 20.69
N LEU A 20 11.82 -11.47 20.30
CA LEU A 20 12.24 -10.59 19.21
C LEU A 20 11.66 -11.02 17.87
N VAL A 21 11.64 -12.30 17.56
CA VAL A 21 11.06 -12.84 16.33
C VAL A 21 9.55 -12.61 16.32
N PHE A 22 8.89 -12.73 17.44
CA PHE A 22 7.45 -12.46 17.55
C PHE A 22 7.13 -10.98 17.29
N PHE A 23 7.98 -10.07 17.75
CA PHE A 23 7.80 -8.63 17.53
C PHE A 23 7.96 -8.23 16.08
N THR A 24 8.84 -8.87 15.33
CA THR A 24 9.04 -8.55 13.91
C THR A 24 7.87 -8.99 13.03
N CYS A 25 7.11 -10.00 13.44
CA CYS A 25 5.93 -10.44 12.69
C CYS A 25 4.75 -9.47 12.78
N ILE A 26 4.69 -8.62 13.81
CA ILE A 26 3.58 -7.68 14.03
C ILE A 26 3.70 -6.45 13.13
N SER A 27 4.90 -6.10 12.69
CA SER A 27 5.13 -4.91 11.88
C SER A 27 4.77 -5.07 10.41
N ALA A 28 4.34 -6.24 9.97
CA ALA A 28 3.86 -6.46 8.61
C ALA A 28 2.43 -5.96 8.48
N SER A 29 2.23 -4.64 8.51
CA SER A 29 0.92 -4.06 8.30
C SER A 29 0.53 -4.21 6.83
N ALA A 30 -0.71 -4.60 6.59
CA ALA A 30 -1.23 -4.86 5.27
C ALA A 30 -1.55 -3.55 4.55
N GLN A 31 -0.59 -3.02 3.80
CA GLN A 31 -0.89 -2.02 2.78
C GLN A 31 -1.40 -2.73 1.53
N ILE A 32 -2.45 -2.18 0.94
CA ILE A 32 -3.07 -2.75 -0.25
C ILE A 32 -2.55 -1.99 -1.45
N GLN A 33 -1.97 -2.72 -2.41
CA GLN A 33 -1.50 -2.14 -3.66
C GLN A 33 -2.61 -2.20 -4.70
N ILE A 34 -2.87 -1.06 -5.34
CA ILE A 34 -3.86 -0.93 -6.40
C ILE A 34 -3.14 -0.52 -7.66
N LYS A 35 -3.45 -1.18 -8.76
CA LYS A 35 -2.91 -0.88 -10.09
C LYS A 35 -4.05 -0.60 -11.05
N GLY A 36 -3.75 0.15 -12.09
CA GLY A 36 -4.73 0.39 -13.12
C GLY A 36 -4.20 1.25 -14.25
N THR A 37 -5.08 1.54 -15.18
CA THR A 37 -4.80 2.35 -16.36
C THR A 37 -5.84 3.44 -16.48
N VAL A 38 -5.41 4.64 -16.85
CA VAL A 38 -6.30 5.76 -17.14
C VAL A 38 -6.28 6.04 -18.63
N VAL A 39 -7.47 6.04 -19.23
CA VAL A 39 -7.64 6.32 -20.66
C VAL A 39 -8.65 7.43 -20.86
N SER A 40 -8.52 8.14 -21.97
CA SER A 40 -9.48 9.17 -22.37
C SER A 40 -10.78 8.53 -22.82
N ALA A 41 -11.92 9.09 -22.38
CA ALA A 41 -13.23 8.60 -22.78
C ALA A 41 -13.52 8.82 -24.27
N ASN A 42 -12.85 9.79 -24.89
CA ASN A 42 -13.12 10.15 -26.29
C ASN A 42 -12.44 9.22 -27.29
N ASP A 43 -11.20 8.83 -27.02
CA ASP A 43 -10.38 8.11 -28.00
C ASP A 43 -9.69 6.86 -27.44
N SER A 44 -9.94 6.55 -26.17
CA SER A 44 -9.31 5.42 -25.46
C SER A 44 -7.79 5.47 -25.41
N GLU A 45 -7.20 6.65 -25.62
CA GLU A 45 -5.76 6.85 -25.55
C GLU A 45 -5.29 6.91 -24.09
N PRO A 46 -4.11 6.38 -23.76
CA PRO A 46 -3.58 6.49 -22.41
C PRO A 46 -3.40 7.95 -21.99
N MET A 47 -3.74 8.25 -20.76
CA MET A 47 -3.60 9.61 -20.22
C MET A 47 -2.38 9.69 -19.32
N ILE A 48 -1.44 10.55 -19.67
CA ILE A 48 -0.19 10.78 -18.95
C ILE A 48 -0.38 11.93 -17.97
N GLY A 49 0.23 11.80 -16.78
CA GLY A 49 0.24 12.90 -15.81
C GLY A 49 -1.07 13.09 -15.04
N VAL A 50 -1.95 12.11 -15.05
CA VAL A 50 -3.17 12.11 -14.26
C VAL A 50 -2.84 11.85 -12.80
N ALA A 51 -3.37 12.67 -11.90
CA ALA A 51 -3.14 12.55 -10.48
C ALA A 51 -4.16 11.59 -9.85
N ILE A 52 -3.66 10.60 -9.14
CA ILE A 52 -4.48 9.66 -8.36
C ILE A 52 -4.10 9.84 -6.90
N LEU A 53 -5.07 10.21 -6.06
CA LEU A 53 -4.86 10.55 -4.66
C LEU A 53 -5.77 9.70 -3.78
N GLU A 54 -5.20 9.19 -2.69
CA GLU A 54 -6.00 8.58 -1.63
C GLU A 54 -6.65 9.71 -0.82
N GLU A 55 -7.96 9.80 -0.85
CA GLU A 55 -8.72 10.88 -0.22
C GLU A 55 -8.43 10.95 1.28
N GLY A 56 -8.26 12.15 1.79
CA GLY A 56 -7.95 12.39 3.19
C GLY A 56 -6.48 12.21 3.55
N THR A 57 -5.60 11.94 2.58
CA THR A 57 -4.17 11.78 2.79
C THR A 57 -3.38 12.58 1.78
N SER A 58 -2.05 12.64 1.96
CA SER A 58 -1.14 13.20 0.96
C SER A 58 -0.57 12.13 0.03
N ASN A 59 -1.07 10.89 0.11
CA ASN A 59 -0.59 9.77 -0.68
C ASN A 59 -1.14 9.85 -2.10
N GLY A 60 -0.29 10.20 -3.05
CA GLY A 60 -0.69 10.36 -4.44
C GLY A 60 0.31 9.77 -5.41
N ARG A 61 -0.17 9.45 -6.61
CA ARG A 61 0.63 8.95 -7.71
C ARG A 61 0.19 9.62 -9.00
N ILE A 62 1.07 9.60 -9.99
CA ILE A 62 0.83 10.17 -11.30
C ILE A 62 1.00 9.07 -12.34
N THR A 63 0.12 9.03 -13.34
CA THR A 63 0.21 8.04 -14.41
C THR A 63 1.45 8.24 -15.26
N ASP A 64 1.99 7.13 -15.76
CA ASP A 64 3.16 7.10 -16.62
C ASP A 64 2.81 7.32 -18.09
N LEU A 65 3.80 7.12 -18.97
CA LEU A 65 3.64 7.30 -20.41
C LEU A 65 2.59 6.38 -21.03
N ASN A 66 2.29 5.27 -20.39
CA ASN A 66 1.30 4.30 -20.85
C ASN A 66 -0.05 4.48 -20.12
N GLY A 67 -0.19 5.52 -19.32
CA GLY A 67 -1.39 5.76 -18.52
C GLY A 67 -1.53 4.84 -17.32
N ASN A 68 -0.49 4.10 -16.97
CA ASN A 68 -0.52 3.17 -15.85
C ASN A 68 -0.19 3.86 -14.55
N TYR A 69 -0.79 3.39 -13.46
CA TYR A 69 -0.47 3.86 -12.12
C TYR A 69 -0.43 2.68 -11.14
N SER A 70 0.24 2.89 -10.03
CA SER A 70 0.27 1.97 -8.90
C SER A 70 0.29 2.79 -7.61
N ILE A 71 -0.64 2.54 -6.72
CA ILE A 71 -0.75 3.26 -5.45
C ILE A 71 -0.99 2.27 -4.31
N GLN A 72 -0.34 2.51 -3.18
CA GLN A 72 -0.58 1.75 -1.96
C GLN A 72 -1.52 2.55 -1.07
N VAL A 73 -2.63 1.92 -0.65
CA VAL A 73 -3.61 2.55 0.21
C VAL A 73 -3.63 1.90 1.58
N SER A 74 -4.13 2.65 2.56
CA SER A 74 -4.07 2.22 3.96
C SER A 74 -5.06 1.12 4.31
N ASN A 75 -6.17 1.00 3.56
CA ASN A 75 -7.18 -0.03 3.84
C ASN A 75 -8.04 -0.30 2.61
N SER A 76 -8.83 -1.38 2.67
CA SER A 76 -9.68 -1.81 1.56
C SER A 76 -10.87 -0.88 1.29
N ASN A 77 -11.19 0.01 2.20
CA ASN A 77 -12.29 0.97 2.07
C ASN A 77 -11.80 2.36 1.69
N ALA A 78 -10.54 2.50 1.29
CA ALA A 78 -9.99 3.78 0.85
C ALA A 78 -10.75 4.31 -0.36
N THR A 79 -10.75 5.63 -0.50
CA THR A 79 -11.37 6.31 -1.64
C THR A 79 -10.27 6.96 -2.47
N LEU A 80 -10.28 6.73 -3.78
CA LEU A 80 -9.35 7.33 -4.71
C LEU A 80 -10.01 8.48 -5.44
N THR A 81 -9.27 9.58 -5.55
CA THR A 81 -9.67 10.75 -6.33
C THR A 81 -8.75 10.87 -7.53
N VAL A 82 -9.33 10.92 -8.72
CA VAL A 82 -8.60 11.01 -9.98
C VAL A 82 -8.87 12.37 -10.60
N SER A 83 -7.82 13.14 -10.87
CA SER A 83 -7.96 14.49 -11.40
C SER A 83 -6.94 14.77 -12.50
N PHE A 84 -7.38 15.54 -13.51
CA PHE A 84 -6.53 16.02 -14.58
C PHE A 84 -7.09 17.34 -15.09
N ILE A 85 -6.21 18.23 -15.55
CA ILE A 85 -6.60 19.55 -16.03
C ILE A 85 -7.53 19.42 -17.24
N GLY A 86 -8.68 20.08 -17.19
CA GLY A 86 -9.67 20.05 -18.27
C GLY A 86 -10.67 18.89 -18.19
N TYR A 87 -10.56 18.03 -17.17
CA TYR A 87 -11.45 16.90 -16.97
C TYR A 87 -12.13 16.98 -15.62
N LYS A 88 -13.29 16.35 -15.51
CA LYS A 88 -13.97 16.25 -14.22
C LYS A 88 -13.22 15.34 -13.28
N THR A 89 -13.11 15.76 -12.03
CA THR A 89 -12.55 14.91 -10.98
C THR A 89 -13.49 13.73 -10.73
N GLN A 90 -12.93 12.52 -10.68
CA GLN A 90 -13.67 11.31 -10.39
C GLN A 90 -13.25 10.78 -9.03
N THR A 91 -14.22 10.24 -8.30
CA THR A 91 -14.00 9.64 -6.99
C THR A 91 -14.53 8.22 -7.02
N VAL A 92 -13.71 7.27 -6.56
CA VAL A 92 -14.04 5.86 -6.58
C VAL A 92 -13.63 5.20 -5.28
N LYS A 93 -14.49 4.34 -4.74
CA LYS A 93 -14.15 3.52 -3.57
C LYS A 93 -13.42 2.27 -4.03
N VAL A 94 -12.37 1.91 -3.30
CA VAL A 94 -11.57 0.73 -3.61
C VAL A 94 -12.38 -0.55 -3.46
N ASN A 95 -13.14 -0.69 -2.38
CA ASN A 95 -13.99 -1.85 -2.11
C ASN A 95 -13.25 -3.19 -2.26
N GLY A 96 -12.01 -3.24 -1.76
CA GLY A 96 -11.20 -4.45 -1.80
C GLY A 96 -10.63 -4.82 -3.16
N ARG A 97 -10.81 -3.98 -4.19
CA ARG A 97 -10.27 -4.26 -5.53
C ARG A 97 -8.77 -4.00 -5.58
N SER A 98 -8.06 -4.80 -6.35
CA SER A 98 -6.62 -4.60 -6.60
C SER A 98 -6.34 -3.96 -7.96
N VAL A 99 -7.32 -3.94 -8.86
CA VAL A 99 -7.22 -3.31 -10.18
C VAL A 99 -8.41 -2.39 -10.39
N ILE A 100 -8.12 -1.11 -10.65
CA ILE A 100 -9.15 -0.10 -10.91
C ILE A 100 -8.71 0.71 -12.13
N ASN A 101 -9.48 0.65 -13.19
CA ASN A 101 -9.24 1.41 -14.42
C ASN A 101 -10.21 2.58 -14.51
N PHE A 102 -9.71 3.69 -15.08
CA PHE A 102 -10.50 4.92 -15.27
C PHE A 102 -10.64 5.31 -16.71
#